data_8ef67cdd93b1748928629a40b45efc35
#
_entry.id   8ef67cdd93b1748928629a40b45efc35
#
_cell.length_a   1.000
_cell.length_b   1.000
_cell.length_c   1.000
_cell.angle_alpha   90.00
_cell.angle_beta   90.00
_cell.angle_gamma   90.00
#
_symmetry.space_group_name_H-M   'P 1'
#
loop_
_entity.id
_entity.type
_entity.pdbx_description
1 polymer ?
#
loop_
_entity_poly.entity_id
_entity_poly.type
_entity_poly.pdbx_seq_one_letter_code
_entity_poly.pdbx_strand_id
1 'polypeptide(L)'
;MIRISLTSIILVMLVSCKSMDDSQISIYLEKSSSYKAQITRDVWGVPHVYGKTDADAAFGLAYAHAEDDFKNIAENMYLYRAEMGLKDGIDGAIQDYLIKVLKIREQIDENYTNDLNADVRKVIEAYAAGINYWMIKNPSNGYNHFFPVTEKDIVAGFSIQNLFFSGVVSSIEKLQRESDLKEEYTSLYRNQEFVTGSNVLAVNSRKTHDQSTRIIINSHQPLDGPLAWYEAHVRSDEGWNMMGGLFPGSPFVFVGFNENIAWGFTVNKPDLSDSYLLEVNPENENQYLLDGEWVDFKIEMVRLPIKLFGPLKWTVKREAKYSVHGPVLEVADKSYALRFSGMSDIKQVNQWYAMNKSNSLEEWLEAMKMRSIISFNGVYADRKDNIYFLHNSSSPLRKEGID
;
A
#
# COMPACT_ATOMS: atom_id res chain seq x y z
N MET A 1 -4.07 53.55 40.82
CA MET A 1 -3.50 53.43 39.48
C MET A 1 -2.40 52.36 39.53
N ILE A 2 -2.72 51.11 39.19
CA ILE A 2 -1.76 49.99 39.16
C ILE A 2 -1.34 49.85 37.70
N ARG A 3 -0.08 50.15 37.40
CA ARG A 3 0.53 49.91 36.09
C ARG A 3 0.90 48.45 36.02
N ILE A 4 0.20 47.68 35.20
CA ILE A 4 0.60 46.32 34.82
C ILE A 4 1.57 46.46 33.64
N SER A 5 2.84 46.13 33.88
CA SER A 5 3.87 46.02 32.86
C SER A 5 3.62 44.72 32.07
N LEU A 6 3.23 44.85 30.80
CA LEU A 6 3.17 43.71 29.87
C LEU A 6 4.60 43.40 29.45
N THR A 7 5.23 42.42 30.07
CA THR A 7 6.47 41.86 29.60
C THR A 7 6.14 40.84 28.46
N SER A 8 6.38 41.27 27.23
CA SER A 8 6.21 40.42 26.04
C SER A 8 7.23 39.27 26.10
N ILE A 9 6.76 38.07 26.45
CA ILE A 9 7.55 36.84 26.28
C ILE A 9 7.52 36.52 24.81
N ILE A 10 8.59 36.87 24.08
CA ILE A 10 8.84 36.39 22.74
C ILE A 10 9.31 34.94 22.89
N LEU A 11 8.36 34.01 22.74
CA LEU A 11 8.67 32.58 22.63
C LEU A 11 9.25 32.35 21.24
N VAL A 12 10.59 32.36 21.14
CA VAL A 12 11.28 31.92 19.93
C VAL A 12 11.02 30.41 19.79
N MET A 13 10.01 30.05 19.01
CA MET A 13 9.83 28.67 18.60
C MET A 13 10.96 28.32 17.63
N LEU A 14 11.99 27.67 18.15
CA LEU A 14 12.93 26.93 17.33
C LEU A 14 12.14 25.82 16.64
N VAL A 15 11.80 26.01 15.37
CA VAL A 15 11.33 24.93 14.49
C VAL A 15 12.50 23.98 14.35
N SER A 16 12.60 23.00 15.23
CA SER A 16 13.52 21.89 15.09
C SER A 16 12.99 21.04 13.94
N CYS A 17 13.43 21.32 12.70
CA CYS A 17 13.45 20.30 11.67
C CYS A 17 14.23 19.14 12.27
N LYS A 18 13.57 17.99 12.48
CA LYS A 18 14.24 16.78 12.95
C LYS A 18 15.28 16.42 11.91
N SER A 19 16.55 16.75 12.17
CA SER A 19 17.67 16.31 11.35
C SER A 19 17.75 14.79 11.39
N MET A 20 18.17 14.17 10.30
CA MET A 20 18.52 12.76 10.29
C MET A 20 19.66 12.52 11.30
N ASP A 21 19.63 11.41 12.01
CA ASP A 21 20.66 11.04 12.98
C ASP A 21 21.95 10.64 12.25
N ASP A 22 23.07 11.29 12.56
CA ASP A 22 24.37 11.06 11.92
C ASP A 22 24.84 9.59 12.02
N SER A 23 24.52 8.92 13.12
CA SER A 23 24.85 7.49 13.29
C SER A 23 24.06 6.62 12.31
N GLN A 24 22.79 6.92 12.10
CA GLN A 24 21.96 6.23 11.12
C GLN A 24 22.38 6.56 9.69
N ILE A 25 22.71 7.82 9.40
CA ILE A 25 23.26 8.22 8.09
C ILE A 25 24.45 7.35 7.71
N SER A 26 25.40 7.17 8.61
CA SER A 26 26.62 6.37 8.37
C SER A 26 26.26 4.91 8.04
N ILE A 27 25.35 4.30 8.78
CA ILE A 27 24.88 2.92 8.56
C ILE A 27 24.23 2.78 7.16
N TYR A 28 23.36 3.71 6.80
CA TYR A 28 22.67 3.65 5.51
C TYR A 28 23.57 3.99 4.33
N LEU A 29 24.58 4.84 4.49
CA LEU A 29 25.62 5.06 3.46
C LEU A 29 26.45 3.80 3.24
N GLU A 30 26.86 3.10 4.31
CA GLU A 30 27.57 1.83 4.22
C GLU A 30 26.72 0.78 3.50
N LYS A 31 25.47 0.58 3.93
CA LYS A 31 24.51 -0.33 3.27
C LYS A 31 24.34 0.01 1.79
N SER A 32 24.20 1.28 1.44
CA SER A 32 24.03 1.74 0.07
C SER A 32 25.27 1.49 -0.80
N SER A 33 26.47 1.48 -0.23
CA SER A 33 27.72 1.25 -0.97
C SER A 33 27.83 -0.15 -1.58
N SER A 34 27.06 -1.12 -1.08
CA SER A 34 27.03 -2.49 -1.61
C SER A 34 26.27 -2.61 -2.94
N TYR A 35 25.38 -1.68 -3.26
CA TYR A 35 24.58 -1.71 -4.48
C TYR A 35 25.23 -0.93 -5.62
N LYS A 36 25.07 -1.44 -6.85
CA LYS A 36 25.61 -0.83 -8.06
C LYS A 36 24.57 -0.85 -9.17
N ALA A 37 24.00 0.30 -9.47
CA ALA A 37 23.02 0.47 -10.52
C ALA A 37 23.47 1.53 -11.52
N GLN A 38 23.03 1.37 -12.77
CA GLN A 38 23.15 2.37 -13.82
C GLN A 38 21.75 2.89 -14.15
N ILE A 39 21.58 4.20 -14.17
CA ILE A 39 20.34 4.86 -14.56
C ILE A 39 20.60 5.65 -15.82
N THR A 40 19.84 5.38 -16.87
CA THR A 40 19.85 6.12 -18.14
C THR A 40 18.43 6.62 -18.37
N ARG A 41 18.30 7.87 -18.83
CA ARG A 41 16.98 8.42 -19.15
C ARG A 41 16.83 8.57 -20.67
N ASP A 42 15.65 8.24 -21.15
CA ASP A 42 15.30 8.48 -22.54
C ASP A 42 14.97 9.96 -22.80
N VAL A 43 14.55 10.27 -24.03
CA VAL A 43 14.22 11.65 -24.45
C VAL A 43 12.98 12.22 -23.74
N TRP A 44 12.19 11.38 -23.09
CA TRP A 44 11.00 11.75 -22.32
C TRP A 44 11.28 11.82 -20.81
N GLY A 45 12.50 11.47 -20.40
CA GLY A 45 12.92 11.44 -19.01
C GLY A 45 12.61 10.12 -18.31
N VAL A 46 12.02 9.12 -18.98
CA VAL A 46 11.71 7.81 -18.40
C VAL A 46 13.02 7.10 -18.00
N PRO A 47 13.19 6.66 -16.76
CA PRO A 47 14.41 5.99 -16.34
C PRO A 47 14.46 4.53 -16.82
N HIS A 48 15.60 4.17 -17.37
CA HIS A 48 16.02 2.81 -17.67
C HIS A 48 17.08 2.41 -16.65
N VAL A 49 16.74 1.53 -15.76
CA VAL A 49 17.59 1.13 -14.63
C VAL A 49 18.16 -0.26 -14.89
N TYR A 50 19.48 -0.38 -14.80
CA TYR A 50 20.19 -1.64 -14.90
C TYR A 50 21.00 -1.94 -13.64
N GLY A 51 20.95 -3.17 -13.18
CA GLY A 51 21.78 -3.71 -12.12
C GLY A 51 22.25 -5.14 -12.44
N LYS A 52 23.35 -5.60 -11.87
CA LYS A 52 23.76 -7.00 -12.05
C LYS A 52 22.80 -7.96 -11.34
N THR A 53 22.35 -7.57 -10.16
CA THR A 53 21.37 -8.33 -9.38
C THR A 53 20.02 -7.59 -9.39
N ASP A 54 18.95 -8.30 -9.06
CA ASP A 54 17.62 -7.69 -8.88
C ASP A 54 17.68 -6.63 -7.78
N ALA A 55 18.46 -6.86 -6.74
CA ALA A 55 18.68 -5.90 -5.66
C ALA A 55 19.38 -4.63 -6.14
N ASP A 56 20.44 -4.74 -6.97
CA ASP A 56 21.08 -3.57 -7.58
C ASP A 56 20.09 -2.75 -8.42
N ALA A 57 19.30 -3.42 -9.25
CA ALA A 57 18.28 -2.80 -10.08
C ALA A 57 17.19 -2.11 -9.23
N ALA A 58 16.72 -2.76 -8.16
CA ALA A 58 15.75 -2.19 -7.23
C ALA A 58 16.28 -0.94 -6.51
N PHE A 59 17.54 -0.95 -6.09
CA PHE A 59 18.20 0.21 -5.49
C PHE A 59 18.22 1.40 -6.46
N GLY A 60 18.64 1.16 -7.72
CA GLY A 60 18.67 2.20 -8.74
C GLY A 60 17.29 2.72 -9.10
N LEU A 61 16.29 1.83 -9.19
CA LEU A 61 14.89 2.19 -9.43
C LEU A 61 14.35 3.09 -8.33
N ALA A 62 14.61 2.76 -7.06
CA ALA A 62 14.18 3.55 -5.91
C ALA A 62 14.81 4.94 -5.91
N TYR A 63 16.09 5.03 -6.27
CA TYR A 63 16.77 6.32 -6.40
C TYR A 63 16.16 7.19 -7.50
N ALA A 64 15.96 6.62 -8.70
CA ALA A 64 15.34 7.34 -9.82
C ALA A 64 13.90 7.78 -9.49
N HIS A 65 13.12 6.91 -8.85
CA HIS A 65 11.76 7.21 -8.43
C HIS A 65 11.73 8.34 -7.39
N ALA A 66 12.63 8.31 -6.40
CA ALA A 66 12.74 9.38 -5.41
C ALA A 66 13.26 10.69 -6.01
N GLU A 67 14.11 10.63 -7.03
CA GLU A 67 14.59 11.83 -7.75
C GLU A 67 13.45 12.54 -8.46
N ASP A 68 12.51 11.80 -9.04
CA ASP A 68 11.41 12.35 -9.84
C ASP A 68 10.16 12.66 -9.01
N ASP A 69 9.83 11.84 -8.01
CA ASP A 69 8.53 11.88 -7.35
C ASP A 69 8.58 11.57 -5.84
N PHE A 70 9.61 12.06 -5.16
CA PHE A 70 9.76 11.81 -3.71
C PHE A 70 8.59 12.29 -2.87
N LYS A 71 7.93 13.37 -3.27
CA LYS A 71 6.75 13.88 -2.55
C LYS A 71 5.68 12.81 -2.40
N ASN A 72 5.27 12.15 -3.49
CA ASN A 72 4.25 11.10 -3.45
C ASN A 72 4.72 9.88 -2.66
N ILE A 73 5.99 9.48 -2.80
CA ILE A 73 6.58 8.40 -1.98
C ILE A 73 6.48 8.75 -0.49
N ALA A 74 6.90 9.95 -0.10
CA ALA A 74 6.93 10.39 1.29
C ALA A 74 5.51 10.57 1.87
N GLU A 75 4.56 11.08 1.08
CA GLU A 75 3.18 11.23 1.52
C GLU A 75 2.51 9.89 1.76
N ASN A 76 2.86 8.86 0.98
CA ASN A 76 2.41 7.49 1.23
C ASN A 76 2.97 6.90 2.54
N MET A 77 4.15 7.35 3.00
CA MET A 77 4.71 6.88 4.28
C MET A 77 3.83 7.23 5.48
N TYR A 78 3.10 8.36 5.44
CA TYR A 78 2.12 8.66 6.48
C TYR A 78 1.07 7.56 6.59
N LEU A 79 0.56 7.10 5.45
CA LEU A 79 -0.43 6.03 5.40
C LEU A 79 0.19 4.67 5.81
N TYR A 80 1.37 4.34 5.26
CA TYR A 80 2.05 3.06 5.51
C TYR A 80 2.45 2.88 6.98
N ARG A 81 2.72 3.99 7.69
CA ARG A 81 3.06 4.01 9.12
C ARG A 81 1.87 4.25 10.04
N ALA A 82 0.66 4.43 9.48
CA ALA A 82 -0.52 4.89 10.22
C ALA A 82 -0.22 6.15 11.05
N GLU A 83 0.27 7.19 10.36
CA GLU A 83 0.66 8.49 10.88
C GLU A 83 -0.04 9.65 10.15
N MET A 84 -1.15 9.38 9.45
CA MET A 84 -1.97 10.40 8.76
C MET A 84 -2.47 11.48 9.71
N GLY A 85 -2.70 11.15 10.99
CA GLY A 85 -3.03 12.12 12.03
C GLY A 85 -1.97 13.19 12.24
N LEU A 86 -0.71 12.93 11.89
CA LEU A 86 0.38 13.92 11.92
C LEU A 86 0.33 14.87 10.71
N LYS A 87 -0.33 14.49 9.63
CA LYS A 87 -0.52 15.29 8.42
C LYS A 87 -1.86 16.05 8.48
N ASP A 88 -2.97 15.33 8.63
CA ASP A 88 -4.33 15.81 8.43
C ASP A 88 -5.14 15.93 9.73
N GLY A 89 -4.48 15.85 10.91
CA GLY A 89 -5.13 16.03 12.20
C GLY A 89 -6.12 14.91 12.54
N ILE A 90 -7.33 15.26 12.97
CA ILE A 90 -8.35 14.28 13.41
C ILE A 90 -8.78 13.39 12.24
N ASP A 91 -8.98 13.93 11.06
CA ASP A 91 -9.41 13.18 9.88
C ASP A 91 -8.38 12.11 9.48
N GLY A 92 -7.10 12.45 9.54
CA GLY A 92 -6.03 11.48 9.35
C GLY A 92 -5.96 10.41 10.45
N ALA A 93 -6.26 10.78 11.70
CA ALA A 93 -6.25 9.85 12.82
C ALA A 93 -7.34 8.77 12.72
N ILE A 94 -8.45 9.05 12.05
CA ILE A 94 -9.50 8.07 11.76
C ILE A 94 -8.96 7.00 10.80
N GLN A 95 -8.20 7.41 9.78
CA GLN A 95 -7.54 6.49 8.86
C GLN A 95 -6.50 5.63 9.57
N ASP A 96 -5.68 6.26 10.43
CA ASP A 96 -4.68 5.57 11.24
C ASP A 96 -5.33 4.53 12.15
N TYR A 97 -6.49 4.84 12.73
CA TYR A 97 -7.22 3.91 13.58
C TYR A 97 -7.59 2.64 12.81
N LEU A 98 -8.15 2.75 11.61
CA LEU A 98 -8.50 1.61 10.79
C LEU A 98 -7.26 0.75 10.46
N ILE A 99 -6.16 1.36 10.02
CA ILE A 99 -4.93 0.63 9.68
C ILE A 99 -4.38 -0.12 10.91
N LYS A 100 -4.42 0.52 12.08
CA LYS A 100 -3.95 -0.10 13.34
C LYS A 100 -4.87 -1.18 13.86
N VAL A 101 -6.18 -1.01 13.75
CA VAL A 101 -7.17 -2.04 14.12
C VAL A 101 -7.03 -3.27 13.22
N LEU A 102 -6.68 -3.10 11.94
CA LEU A 102 -6.37 -4.19 11.02
C LEU A 102 -5.02 -4.86 11.28
N LYS A 103 -4.19 -4.32 12.19
CA LYS A 103 -2.89 -4.86 12.60
C LYS A 103 -1.91 -5.09 11.45
N ILE A 104 -1.95 -4.23 10.42
CA ILE A 104 -1.12 -4.40 9.21
C ILE A 104 0.36 -4.46 9.57
N ARG A 105 0.85 -3.58 10.45
CA ARG A 105 2.27 -3.53 10.85
C ARG A 105 2.68 -4.74 11.68
N GLU A 106 1.86 -5.14 12.62
CA GLU A 106 2.08 -6.30 13.47
C GLU A 106 2.16 -7.59 12.63
N GLN A 107 1.28 -7.77 11.68
CA GLN A 107 1.30 -8.90 10.74
C GLN A 107 2.58 -8.93 9.91
N ILE A 108 3.05 -7.76 9.43
CA ILE A 108 4.32 -7.67 8.71
C ILE A 108 5.49 -8.02 9.64
N ASP A 109 5.50 -7.51 10.87
CA ASP A 109 6.56 -7.79 11.84
C ASP A 109 6.67 -9.27 12.18
N GLU A 110 5.54 -9.95 12.32
CA GLU A 110 5.46 -11.38 12.65
C GLU A 110 5.83 -12.29 11.46
N ASN A 111 5.45 -11.89 10.25
CA ASN A 111 5.49 -12.80 9.09
C ASN A 111 6.55 -12.45 8.04
N TYR A 112 7.23 -11.30 8.14
CA TYR A 112 8.17 -10.80 7.13
C TYR A 112 9.21 -11.86 6.69
N THR A 113 9.81 -12.55 7.65
CA THR A 113 10.86 -13.54 7.36
C THR A 113 10.31 -14.86 6.85
N ASN A 114 9.14 -15.26 7.34
CA ASN A 114 8.56 -16.59 7.06
C ASN A 114 7.75 -16.60 5.77
N ASP A 115 7.03 -15.52 5.49
CA ASP A 115 6.11 -15.45 4.36
C ASP A 115 6.75 -14.87 3.09
N LEU A 116 7.80 -14.07 3.23
CA LEU A 116 8.48 -13.47 2.08
C LEU A 116 9.71 -14.27 1.66
N ASN A 117 9.80 -14.55 0.37
CA ASN A 117 10.96 -15.21 -0.24
C ASN A 117 12.24 -14.39 -0.03
N ALA A 118 13.38 -15.08 0.12
CA ALA A 118 14.66 -14.41 0.39
C ALA A 118 15.04 -13.41 -0.72
N ASP A 119 14.78 -13.71 -1.98
CA ASP A 119 15.11 -12.82 -3.09
C ASP A 119 14.19 -11.60 -3.12
N VAL A 120 12.90 -11.77 -2.82
CA VAL A 120 11.96 -10.65 -2.66
C VAL A 120 12.39 -9.73 -1.53
N ARG A 121 12.82 -10.28 -0.38
CA ARG A 121 13.33 -9.46 0.73
C ARG A 121 14.54 -8.62 0.32
N LYS A 122 15.51 -9.21 -0.41
CA LYS A 122 16.68 -8.48 -0.94
C LYS A 122 16.26 -7.31 -1.84
N VAL A 123 15.28 -7.52 -2.72
CA VAL A 123 14.74 -6.48 -3.61
C VAL A 123 14.10 -5.35 -2.81
N ILE A 124 13.24 -5.67 -1.83
CA ILE A 124 12.54 -4.67 -1.01
C ILE A 124 13.54 -3.91 -0.12
N GLU A 125 14.51 -4.59 0.49
CA GLU A 125 15.56 -3.98 1.30
C GLU A 125 16.45 -3.04 0.47
N ALA A 126 16.78 -3.44 -0.77
CA ALA A 126 17.55 -2.62 -1.69
C ALA A 126 16.74 -1.38 -2.14
N TYR A 127 15.46 -1.54 -2.40
CA TYR A 127 14.58 -0.43 -2.76
C TYR A 127 14.48 0.58 -1.61
N ALA A 128 14.25 0.13 -0.37
CA ALA A 128 14.27 0.99 0.81
C ALA A 128 15.62 1.71 0.98
N ALA A 129 16.73 0.99 0.74
CA ALA A 129 18.08 1.59 0.78
C ALA A 129 18.27 2.68 -0.28
N GLY A 130 17.72 2.51 -1.50
CA GLY A 130 17.76 3.50 -2.57
C GLY A 130 17.03 4.79 -2.20
N ILE A 131 15.82 4.68 -1.60
CA ILE A 131 15.08 5.83 -1.07
C ILE A 131 15.92 6.55 -0.01
N ASN A 132 16.46 5.81 0.96
CA ASN A 132 17.27 6.39 2.04
C ASN A 132 18.53 7.06 1.50
N TYR A 133 19.19 6.46 0.52
CA TYR A 133 20.36 7.07 -0.12
C TYR A 133 20.02 8.40 -0.79
N TRP A 134 18.88 8.47 -1.50
CA TRP A 134 18.40 9.71 -2.07
C TRP A 134 18.09 10.76 -0.99
N MET A 135 17.43 10.38 0.11
CA MET A 135 17.14 11.29 1.23
C MET A 135 18.40 11.87 1.84
N ILE A 136 19.45 11.07 2.04
CA ILE A 136 20.74 11.50 2.58
C ILE A 136 21.40 12.51 1.63
N LYS A 137 21.31 12.28 0.31
CA LYS A 137 21.85 13.19 -0.70
C LYS A 137 21.05 14.48 -0.85
N ASN A 138 19.79 14.48 -0.42
CA ASN A 138 18.85 15.59 -0.53
C ASN A 138 18.27 15.98 0.84
N PRO A 139 19.07 16.46 1.81
CA PRO A 139 18.62 16.68 3.19
C PRO A 139 17.56 17.79 3.34
N SER A 140 17.33 18.59 2.30
CA SER A 140 16.32 19.64 2.27
C SER A 140 14.97 19.17 1.67
N ASN A 141 14.73 17.85 1.57
CA ASN A 141 13.54 17.29 0.94
C ASN A 141 12.21 17.56 1.68
N GLY A 142 12.25 18.05 2.94
CA GLY A 142 11.06 18.36 3.74
C GLY A 142 10.46 17.17 4.51
N TYR A 143 10.91 15.94 4.25
CA TYR A 143 10.34 14.70 4.82
C TYR A 143 11.36 13.87 5.62
N ASN A 144 12.40 14.51 6.14
CA ASN A 144 13.47 13.84 6.91
C ASN A 144 12.97 13.06 8.14
N HIS A 145 11.77 13.36 8.62
CA HIS A 145 11.17 12.63 9.74
C HIS A 145 10.81 11.18 9.41
N PHE A 146 10.74 10.80 8.11
CA PHE A 146 10.54 9.43 7.66
C PHE A 146 11.85 8.64 7.55
N PHE A 147 13.00 9.31 7.66
CA PHE A 147 14.28 8.61 7.64
C PHE A 147 14.50 7.82 8.96
N PRO A 148 14.89 6.55 8.89
CA PRO A 148 14.99 5.75 7.69
C PRO A 148 13.64 5.18 7.23
N VAL A 149 13.48 5.05 5.90
CA VAL A 149 12.44 4.21 5.29
C VAL A 149 12.90 2.76 5.40
N THR A 150 12.00 1.86 5.82
CA THR A 150 12.31 0.46 6.04
C THR A 150 11.66 -0.43 4.97
N GLU A 151 12.20 -1.63 4.80
CA GLU A 151 11.61 -2.69 3.99
C GLU A 151 10.15 -3.00 4.40
N LYS A 152 9.85 -2.90 5.69
CA LYS A 152 8.50 -3.12 6.22
C LYS A 152 7.53 -2.01 5.85
N ASP A 153 8.00 -0.79 5.63
CA ASP A 153 7.18 0.30 5.08
C ASP A 153 6.75 -0.02 3.65
N ILE A 154 7.67 -0.57 2.85
CA ILE A 154 7.36 -0.97 1.47
C ILE A 154 6.30 -2.09 1.46
N VAL A 155 6.46 -3.12 2.29
CA VAL A 155 5.46 -4.20 2.41
C VAL A 155 4.11 -3.68 2.88
N ALA A 156 4.08 -2.71 3.82
CA ALA A 156 2.84 -2.09 4.29
C ALA A 156 2.07 -1.41 3.14
N GLY A 157 2.77 -0.80 2.18
CA GLY A 157 2.16 -0.24 0.99
C GLY A 157 1.35 -1.26 0.21
N PHE A 158 1.89 -2.46 -0.01
CA PHE A 158 1.18 -3.54 -0.69
C PHE A 158 -0.03 -4.04 0.12
N SER A 159 0.10 -4.22 1.43
CA SER A 159 -1.01 -4.66 2.28
C SER A 159 -2.16 -3.65 2.30
N ILE A 160 -1.85 -2.36 2.31
CA ILE A 160 -2.83 -1.28 2.24
C ILE A 160 -3.50 -1.22 0.86
N GLN A 161 -2.79 -1.50 -0.23
CA GLN A 161 -3.41 -1.62 -1.54
C GLN A 161 -4.47 -2.72 -1.57
N ASN A 162 -4.23 -3.89 -0.95
CA ASN A 162 -5.25 -4.92 -0.80
C ASN A 162 -6.48 -4.41 -0.04
N LEU A 163 -6.29 -3.61 1.01
CA LEU A 163 -7.40 -2.99 1.73
C LEU A 163 -8.28 -2.15 0.79
N PHE A 164 -7.68 -1.35 -0.08
CA PHE A 164 -8.41 -0.51 -1.03
C PHE A 164 -9.23 -1.31 -2.05
N PHE A 165 -8.72 -2.46 -2.49
CA PHE A 165 -9.37 -3.30 -3.50
C PHE A 165 -10.20 -4.45 -2.92
N SER A 166 -10.27 -4.60 -1.59
CA SER A 166 -11.06 -5.65 -0.93
C SER A 166 -12.57 -5.37 -0.85
N GLY A 167 -12.97 -4.12 -1.07
CA GLY A 167 -14.36 -3.69 -0.87
C GLY A 167 -14.73 -3.40 0.60
N VAL A 168 -13.84 -3.66 1.56
CA VAL A 168 -14.13 -3.48 3.00
C VAL A 168 -14.46 -2.02 3.33
N VAL A 169 -13.81 -1.06 2.67
CA VAL A 169 -14.11 0.36 2.88
C VAL A 169 -15.54 0.69 2.43
N SER A 170 -15.95 0.20 1.26
CA SER A 170 -17.34 0.35 0.78
C SER A 170 -18.34 -0.33 1.72
N SER A 171 -17.97 -1.45 2.34
CA SER A 171 -18.80 -2.14 3.35
C SER A 171 -18.97 -1.29 4.60
N ILE A 172 -17.90 -0.66 5.09
CA ILE A 172 -17.94 0.29 6.22
C ILE A 172 -18.83 1.48 5.89
N GLU A 173 -18.66 2.08 4.71
CA GLU A 173 -19.50 3.21 4.25
C GLU A 173 -20.98 2.84 4.15
N LYS A 174 -21.30 1.62 3.69
CA LYS A 174 -22.66 1.13 3.63
C LYS A 174 -23.28 1.03 5.04
N LEU A 175 -22.58 0.42 6.00
CA LEU A 175 -23.01 0.33 7.39
C LEU A 175 -23.27 1.72 7.99
N GLN A 176 -22.44 2.69 7.70
CA GLN A 176 -22.61 4.08 8.18
C GLN A 176 -23.84 4.76 7.59
N ARG A 177 -24.06 4.63 6.28
CA ARG A 177 -25.24 5.21 5.61
C ARG A 177 -26.56 4.62 6.12
N GLU A 178 -26.58 3.32 6.39
CA GLU A 178 -27.74 2.63 6.93
C GLU A 178 -28.06 3.05 8.37
N SER A 179 -27.14 3.67 9.07
CA SER A 179 -27.27 4.07 10.47
C SER A 179 -27.65 5.52 10.71
N ASP A 180 -27.89 6.34 9.66
CA ASP A 180 -28.16 7.78 9.74
C ASP A 180 -27.09 8.59 10.51
N LEU A 181 -25.91 8.01 10.77
CA LEU A 181 -24.82 8.71 11.46
C LEU A 181 -24.07 9.63 10.49
N LYS A 182 -23.66 10.79 11.01
CA LYS A 182 -22.70 11.66 10.33
C LYS A 182 -21.42 10.88 10.00
N GLU A 183 -21.06 10.89 8.76
CA GLU A 183 -19.93 10.37 8.03
C GLU A 183 -18.57 10.47 8.75
N GLU A 184 -18.35 9.76 9.85
CA GLU A 184 -17.13 9.85 10.66
C GLU A 184 -15.97 9.02 10.07
N TYR A 185 -16.25 7.94 9.35
CA TYR A 185 -15.25 7.04 8.73
C TYR A 185 -15.10 7.19 7.21
N THR A 186 -15.91 8.00 6.56
CA THR A 186 -15.88 8.23 5.10
C THR A 186 -14.75 9.13 4.63
N SER A 187 -14.00 9.73 5.57
CA SER A 187 -12.88 10.62 5.25
C SER A 187 -11.71 9.92 4.54
N LEU A 188 -11.65 8.58 4.55
CA LEU A 188 -10.63 7.81 3.82
C LEU A 188 -10.56 8.16 2.34
N TYR A 189 -11.68 8.62 1.74
CA TYR A 189 -11.77 8.89 0.30
C TYR A 189 -12.46 10.22 -0.05
N ARG A 190 -12.94 11.00 0.93
CA ARG A 190 -13.77 12.19 0.66
C ARG A 190 -13.10 13.30 -0.16
N ASN A 191 -11.79 13.39 -0.10
CA ASN A 191 -11.06 14.40 -0.87
C ASN A 191 -10.61 13.92 -2.25
N GLN A 192 -10.93 12.69 -2.61
CA GLN A 192 -10.57 12.13 -3.91
C GLN A 192 -11.78 11.38 -4.47
N GLU A 193 -12.64 12.08 -5.22
CA GLU A 193 -13.50 11.42 -6.19
C GLU A 193 -12.58 10.75 -7.23
N PHE A 194 -12.02 9.61 -6.88
CA PHE A 194 -11.35 8.78 -7.85
C PHE A 194 -12.41 8.21 -8.78
N VAL A 195 -12.57 8.83 -9.93
CA VAL A 195 -13.18 8.15 -11.05
C VAL A 195 -12.20 7.06 -11.46
N THR A 196 -12.17 5.98 -10.68
CA THR A 196 -11.35 4.81 -10.96
C THR A 196 -12.04 3.96 -12.01
N GLY A 197 -11.33 3.65 -13.03
CA GLY A 197 -11.74 2.73 -14.08
C GLY A 197 -10.50 2.31 -14.84
N SER A 198 -10.66 1.39 -15.77
CA SER A 198 -9.57 1.00 -16.66
C SER A 198 -10.11 0.29 -17.87
N ASN A 199 -9.39 0.38 -18.98
CA ASN A 199 -9.64 -0.40 -20.16
C ASN A 199 -8.38 -1.19 -20.53
N VAL A 200 -8.51 -2.47 -20.74
CA VAL A 200 -7.44 -3.31 -21.29
C VAL A 200 -8.01 -4.11 -22.46
N LEU A 201 -7.30 -4.07 -23.58
CA LEU A 201 -7.68 -4.79 -24.79
C LEU A 201 -6.47 -5.56 -25.32
N ALA A 202 -6.60 -6.88 -25.50
CA ALA A 202 -5.60 -7.71 -26.17
C ALA A 202 -6.16 -8.23 -27.49
N VAL A 203 -5.34 -8.19 -28.54
CA VAL A 203 -5.68 -8.63 -29.87
C VAL A 203 -4.54 -9.49 -30.40
N ASN A 204 -4.85 -10.70 -30.87
CA ASN A 204 -3.84 -11.58 -31.46
C ASN A 204 -3.64 -11.34 -32.98
N SER A 205 -2.65 -11.99 -33.56
CA SER A 205 -2.23 -11.84 -34.96
C SER A 205 -3.35 -12.00 -35.97
N ARG A 206 -4.38 -12.81 -35.67
CA ARG A 206 -5.51 -13.06 -36.58
C ARG A 206 -6.40 -11.85 -36.82
N LYS A 207 -6.30 -10.82 -35.98
CA LYS A 207 -7.12 -9.60 -36.02
C LYS A 207 -6.30 -8.34 -36.28
N THR A 208 -4.98 -8.45 -36.49
CA THR A 208 -4.10 -7.34 -36.81
C THR A 208 -3.62 -7.44 -38.26
N HIS A 209 -3.48 -6.30 -38.93
CA HIS A 209 -3.07 -6.27 -40.32
C HIS A 209 -1.62 -6.76 -40.54
N ASP A 210 -0.74 -6.48 -39.60
CA ASP A 210 0.68 -6.82 -39.62
C ASP A 210 1.01 -8.14 -38.89
N GLN A 211 -0.03 -8.91 -38.55
CA GLN A 211 0.08 -10.20 -37.85
C GLN A 211 0.81 -10.11 -36.51
N SER A 212 0.78 -8.95 -35.84
CA SER A 212 1.34 -8.77 -34.51
C SER A 212 0.30 -8.98 -33.41
N THR A 213 0.70 -9.54 -32.26
CA THR A 213 -0.09 -9.52 -31.04
C THR A 213 0.05 -8.17 -30.40
N ARG A 214 -1.04 -7.57 -29.94
CA ARG A 214 -1.07 -6.25 -29.33
C ARG A 214 -1.87 -6.23 -28.04
N ILE A 215 -1.44 -5.42 -27.11
CA ILE A 215 -2.20 -5.09 -25.90
C ILE A 215 -2.24 -3.56 -25.74
N ILE A 216 -3.40 -3.06 -25.37
CA ILE A 216 -3.60 -1.65 -24.98
C ILE A 216 -4.01 -1.64 -23.53
N ILE A 217 -3.31 -0.86 -22.72
CA ILE A 217 -3.57 -0.72 -21.29
C ILE A 217 -3.85 0.76 -21.04
N ASN A 218 -5.04 1.06 -20.52
CA ASN A 218 -5.44 2.43 -20.18
C ASN A 218 -6.05 2.45 -18.77
N SER A 219 -5.23 2.70 -17.78
CA SER A 219 -5.66 2.85 -16.39
C SER A 219 -6.11 4.27 -16.12
N HIS A 220 -7.33 4.43 -15.58
CA HIS A 220 -7.85 5.73 -15.16
C HIS A 220 -7.39 5.97 -13.72
N GLN A 221 -6.18 6.46 -13.56
CA GLN A 221 -5.55 6.76 -12.27
C GLN A 221 -5.33 8.28 -12.15
N PRO A 222 -5.29 8.83 -10.92
CA PRO A 222 -4.95 10.22 -10.71
C PRO A 222 -3.51 10.51 -11.16
N LEU A 223 -3.25 11.75 -11.53
CA LEU A 223 -1.91 12.20 -11.93
C LEU A 223 -1.01 12.58 -10.73
N ASP A 224 -1.57 12.60 -9.53
CA ASP A 224 -0.87 12.92 -8.27
C ASP A 224 -1.41 12.05 -7.15
N GLY A 225 -0.63 11.85 -6.08
CA GLY A 225 -1.02 11.10 -4.90
C GLY A 225 -0.68 9.60 -4.95
N PRO A 226 -1.26 8.81 -4.03
CA PRO A 226 -0.81 7.44 -3.75
C PRO A 226 -1.01 6.44 -4.89
N LEU A 227 -1.89 6.74 -5.82
CA LEU A 227 -2.23 5.88 -6.95
C LEU A 227 -1.79 6.46 -8.31
N ALA A 228 -0.97 7.52 -8.32
CA ALA A 228 -0.37 8.04 -9.54
C ALA A 228 0.61 7.01 -10.13
N TRP A 229 0.70 6.98 -11.46
CA TRP A 229 1.67 6.12 -12.12
C TRP A 229 3.05 6.79 -12.22
N TYR A 230 4.07 6.01 -11.89
CA TYR A 230 5.45 6.28 -12.26
C TYR A 230 5.88 5.29 -13.33
N GLU A 231 6.40 5.76 -14.45
CA GLU A 231 6.86 4.91 -15.55
C GLU A 231 8.37 4.67 -15.42
N ALA A 232 8.78 3.40 -15.50
CA ALA A 232 10.18 3.02 -15.49
C ALA A 232 10.42 1.71 -16.25
N HIS A 233 11.65 1.52 -16.72
CA HIS A 233 12.19 0.25 -17.18
C HIS A 233 13.24 -0.24 -16.19
N VAL A 234 13.09 -1.44 -15.70
CA VAL A 234 14.02 -2.09 -14.78
C VAL A 234 14.57 -3.38 -15.38
N ARG A 235 15.89 -3.58 -15.30
CA ARG A 235 16.57 -4.76 -15.85
C ARG A 235 17.71 -5.22 -14.94
N SER A 236 17.84 -6.55 -14.80
CA SER A 236 18.96 -7.21 -14.13
C SER A 236 19.51 -8.39 -14.95
N ASP A 237 20.71 -8.84 -14.61
CA ASP A 237 21.28 -10.08 -15.18
C ASP A 237 20.67 -11.34 -14.56
N GLU A 238 19.93 -11.20 -13.46
CA GLU A 238 19.18 -12.30 -12.83
C GLU A 238 17.82 -12.55 -13.51
N GLY A 239 17.52 -11.83 -14.62
CA GLY A 239 16.36 -12.06 -15.47
C GLY A 239 15.13 -11.19 -15.14
N TRP A 240 15.28 -10.15 -14.31
CA TRP A 240 14.26 -9.12 -14.22
C TRP A 240 14.40 -8.18 -15.42
N ASN A 241 13.35 -8.05 -16.20
CA ASN A 241 13.29 -7.14 -17.35
C ASN A 241 11.84 -6.72 -17.55
N MET A 242 11.46 -5.55 -17.04
CA MET A 242 10.10 -5.05 -17.13
C MET A 242 10.08 -3.54 -17.35
N MET A 243 9.16 -3.09 -18.22
CA MET A 243 8.84 -1.69 -18.43
C MET A 243 7.35 -1.46 -18.22
N GLY A 244 6.99 -0.38 -17.53
CA GLY A 244 5.60 -0.03 -17.31
C GLY A 244 5.36 0.86 -16.11
N GLY A 245 4.12 0.84 -15.61
CA GLY A 245 3.66 1.67 -14.50
C GLY A 245 3.87 1.01 -13.13
N LEU A 246 4.42 1.81 -12.21
CA LEU A 246 4.58 1.49 -10.79
C LEU A 246 3.81 2.49 -9.93
N PHE A 247 3.39 2.08 -8.74
CA PHE A 247 2.89 3.03 -7.75
C PHE A 247 4.02 3.65 -6.91
N PRO A 248 3.85 4.88 -6.40
CA PRO A 248 4.85 5.53 -5.57
C PRO A 248 5.23 4.69 -4.36
N GLY A 249 6.52 4.41 -4.22
CA GLY A 249 7.05 3.58 -3.14
C GLY A 249 7.02 2.07 -3.41
N SER A 250 6.69 1.63 -4.64
CA SER A 250 6.72 0.23 -5.04
C SER A 250 7.89 -0.10 -5.97
N PRO A 251 8.59 -1.23 -5.76
CA PRO A 251 9.64 -1.70 -6.67
C PRO A 251 9.12 -2.41 -7.92
N PHE A 252 7.83 -2.81 -7.98
CA PHE A 252 7.34 -3.69 -9.03
C PHE A 252 6.46 -2.98 -10.04
N VAL A 253 6.58 -3.39 -11.30
CA VAL A 253 5.69 -2.98 -12.39
C VAL A 253 4.35 -3.69 -12.22
N PHE A 254 3.27 -2.90 -12.11
CA PHE A 254 1.90 -3.40 -11.95
C PHE A 254 1.21 -3.65 -13.28
N VAL A 255 1.48 -2.81 -14.25
CA VAL A 255 0.99 -2.93 -15.62
C VAL A 255 2.13 -2.63 -16.57
N GLY A 256 2.37 -3.49 -17.55
CA GLY A 256 3.54 -3.29 -18.41
C GLY A 256 3.88 -4.49 -19.28
N PHE A 257 5.13 -4.51 -19.71
CA PHE A 257 5.61 -5.51 -20.65
C PHE A 257 7.11 -5.76 -20.53
N ASN A 258 7.53 -6.89 -21.06
CA ASN A 258 8.92 -7.20 -21.38
C ASN A 258 9.05 -7.65 -22.84
N GLU A 259 10.18 -8.21 -23.20
CA GLU A 259 10.43 -8.68 -24.58
C GLU A 259 9.45 -9.77 -25.03
N ASN A 260 8.85 -10.53 -24.12
CA ASN A 260 8.09 -11.73 -24.40
C ASN A 260 6.60 -11.58 -24.11
N ILE A 261 6.24 -10.90 -23.04
CA ILE A 261 4.87 -10.83 -22.51
C ILE A 261 4.48 -9.41 -22.13
N ALA A 262 3.18 -9.19 -22.06
CA ALA A 262 2.59 -7.97 -21.51
C ALA A 262 1.32 -8.30 -20.75
N TRP A 263 1.05 -7.52 -19.69
CA TRP A 263 -0.24 -7.60 -18.97
C TRP A 263 -0.73 -6.25 -18.51
N GLY A 264 -2.04 -6.19 -18.33
CA GLY A 264 -2.72 -5.07 -17.69
C GLY A 264 -3.88 -5.54 -16.84
N PHE A 265 -4.31 -4.68 -15.94
CA PHE A 265 -5.41 -4.95 -15.03
C PHE A 265 -6.53 -3.94 -15.17
N THR A 266 -7.76 -4.42 -14.96
CA THR A 266 -8.91 -3.55 -14.67
C THR A 266 -9.47 -3.91 -13.30
N VAL A 267 -10.05 -2.93 -12.60
CA VAL A 267 -10.74 -3.19 -11.34
C VAL A 267 -11.98 -4.03 -11.61
N ASN A 268 -12.10 -5.15 -10.90
CA ASN A 268 -13.33 -5.91 -10.78
C ASN A 268 -13.98 -5.64 -9.42
N LYS A 269 -15.18 -6.14 -9.20
CA LYS A 269 -15.91 -5.94 -7.93
C LYS A 269 -16.43 -7.28 -7.40
N PRO A 270 -15.56 -8.26 -7.13
CA PRO A 270 -15.98 -9.48 -6.46
C PRO A 270 -16.38 -9.15 -5.02
N ASP A 271 -17.26 -9.95 -4.47
CA ASP A 271 -17.62 -9.87 -3.07
C ASP A 271 -16.54 -10.53 -2.21
N LEU A 272 -15.70 -9.70 -1.58
CA LEU A 272 -14.50 -10.10 -0.84
C LEU A 272 -14.57 -9.79 0.66
N SER A 273 -15.65 -9.16 1.14
CA SER A 273 -15.73 -8.72 2.53
C SER A 273 -17.08 -9.07 3.17
N ASP A 274 -17.01 -9.45 4.43
CA ASP A 274 -18.19 -9.75 5.26
C ASP A 274 -18.18 -8.86 6.51
N SER A 275 -19.37 -8.47 6.95
CA SER A 275 -19.61 -7.76 8.19
C SER A 275 -20.55 -8.58 9.07
N TYR A 276 -20.07 -9.01 10.23
CA TYR A 276 -20.84 -9.80 11.18
C TYR A 276 -21.44 -8.90 12.26
N LEU A 277 -22.76 -8.77 12.31
CA LEU A 277 -23.42 -8.10 13.42
C LEU A 277 -23.28 -8.96 14.68
N LEU A 278 -22.66 -8.39 15.71
CA LEU A 278 -22.43 -9.06 16.99
C LEU A 278 -23.53 -8.66 18.00
N GLU A 279 -24.06 -9.63 18.69
CA GLU A 279 -24.92 -9.40 19.86
C GLU A 279 -24.01 -9.17 21.06
N VAL A 280 -24.00 -7.95 21.59
CA VAL A 280 -23.19 -7.56 22.76
C VAL A 280 -23.98 -7.84 24.02
N ASN A 281 -23.30 -8.35 25.05
CA ASN A 281 -23.92 -8.63 26.34
C ASN A 281 -24.42 -7.32 27.00
N PRO A 282 -25.75 -7.20 27.26
CA PRO A 282 -26.31 -5.99 27.85
C PRO A 282 -25.82 -5.69 29.27
N GLU A 283 -25.31 -6.71 29.98
CA GLU A 283 -24.76 -6.57 31.34
C GLU A 283 -23.24 -6.34 31.33
N ASN A 284 -22.55 -6.62 30.20
CA ASN A 284 -21.11 -6.49 30.06
C ASN A 284 -20.72 -6.16 28.59
N GLU A 285 -20.50 -4.91 28.28
CA GLU A 285 -20.14 -4.42 26.93
C GLU A 285 -18.83 -5.00 26.36
N ASN A 286 -18.07 -5.75 27.17
CA ASN A 286 -16.84 -6.40 26.77
C ASN A 286 -17.04 -7.87 26.35
N GLN A 287 -18.30 -8.31 26.22
CA GLN A 287 -18.66 -9.66 25.78
C GLN A 287 -19.62 -9.62 24.61
N TYR A 288 -19.52 -10.62 23.75
CA TYR A 288 -20.46 -10.86 22.65
C TYR A 288 -20.94 -12.31 22.66
N LEU A 289 -22.10 -12.55 22.06
CA LEU A 289 -22.69 -13.89 21.97
C LEU A 289 -22.02 -14.68 20.85
N LEU A 290 -21.50 -15.87 21.16
CA LEU A 290 -20.92 -16.81 20.19
C LEU A 290 -21.46 -18.22 20.52
N ASP A 291 -22.14 -18.82 19.56
CA ASP A 291 -22.71 -20.19 19.69
C ASP A 291 -23.53 -20.40 20.97
N GLY A 292 -24.20 -19.34 21.46
CA GLY A 292 -25.06 -19.39 22.66
C GLY A 292 -24.35 -19.09 23.98
N GLU A 293 -23.06 -18.78 23.95
CA GLU A 293 -22.27 -18.43 25.14
C GLU A 293 -21.69 -16.97 25.02
N TRP A 294 -21.59 -16.28 26.17
CA TRP A 294 -20.96 -14.99 26.25
C TRP A 294 -19.44 -15.13 26.27
N VAL A 295 -18.77 -14.57 25.26
CA VAL A 295 -17.31 -14.64 25.07
C VAL A 295 -16.72 -13.23 25.17
N ASP A 296 -15.60 -13.07 25.85
CA ASP A 296 -14.91 -11.80 25.99
C ASP A 296 -14.32 -11.32 24.65
N PHE A 297 -14.47 -10.03 24.34
CA PHE A 297 -13.65 -9.39 23.30
C PHE A 297 -12.19 -9.36 23.74
N LYS A 298 -11.27 -9.58 22.80
CA LYS A 298 -9.89 -9.17 23.00
C LYS A 298 -9.81 -7.67 22.82
N ILE A 299 -9.41 -6.92 23.87
CA ILE A 299 -9.34 -5.46 23.86
C ILE A 299 -7.88 -5.02 23.86
N GLU A 300 -7.53 -4.14 22.95
CA GLU A 300 -6.20 -3.55 22.84
C GLU A 300 -6.28 -2.03 22.76
N MET A 301 -5.28 -1.35 23.30
CA MET A 301 -5.22 0.11 23.29
C MET A 301 -4.43 0.64 22.09
N VAL A 302 -5.09 1.26 21.14
CA VAL A 302 -4.51 1.92 19.98
C VAL A 302 -4.13 3.36 20.34
N ARG A 303 -2.94 3.78 19.90
CA ARG A 303 -2.41 5.14 20.09
C ARG A 303 -2.36 5.86 18.75
N LEU A 304 -3.02 7.02 18.69
CA LEU A 304 -3.17 7.83 17.49
C LEU A 304 -2.49 9.19 17.70
N PRO A 305 -1.32 9.42 17.13
CA PRO A 305 -0.66 10.71 17.21
C PRO A 305 -1.37 11.70 16.27
N ILE A 306 -1.77 12.85 16.79
CA ILE A 306 -2.48 13.90 16.06
C ILE A 306 -1.67 15.18 16.11
N LYS A 307 -1.47 15.83 14.99
CA LYS A 307 -0.90 17.17 14.91
C LYS A 307 -1.98 18.20 15.28
N LEU A 308 -1.69 19.07 16.23
CA LEU A 308 -2.59 20.15 16.62
C LEU A 308 -2.28 21.43 15.84
N PHE A 309 -1.11 22.03 16.12
CA PHE A 309 -0.62 23.19 15.38
C PHE A 309 0.91 23.30 15.54
N GLY A 310 1.61 23.72 14.50
CA GLY A 310 3.07 23.79 14.49
C GLY A 310 3.71 22.46 14.88
N PRO A 311 4.64 22.43 15.85
CA PRO A 311 5.28 21.20 16.32
C PRO A 311 4.47 20.44 17.39
N LEU A 312 3.35 20.99 17.86
CA LEU A 312 2.57 20.41 18.95
C LEU A 312 1.77 19.20 18.46
N LYS A 313 1.96 18.07 19.14
CA LYS A 313 1.29 16.80 18.88
C LYS A 313 0.53 16.36 20.13
N TRP A 314 -0.58 15.68 19.90
CA TRP A 314 -1.38 15.04 20.93
C TRP A 314 -1.51 13.55 20.59
N THR A 315 -1.50 12.67 21.58
CA THR A 315 -1.75 11.25 21.36
C THR A 315 -3.10 10.86 21.95
N VAL A 316 -4.06 10.58 21.09
CA VAL A 316 -5.35 10.03 21.48
C VAL A 316 -5.20 8.52 21.68
N LYS A 317 -5.85 7.99 22.71
CA LYS A 317 -5.95 6.56 22.98
C LYS A 317 -7.36 6.11 22.67
N ARG A 318 -7.50 4.99 21.93
CA ARG A 318 -8.77 4.36 21.61
C ARG A 318 -8.67 2.86 21.85
N GLU A 319 -9.74 2.28 22.37
CA GLU A 319 -9.86 0.83 22.45
C GLU A 319 -10.17 0.26 21.09
N ALA A 320 -9.55 -0.87 20.77
CA ALA A 320 -9.86 -1.71 19.63
C ALA A 320 -10.31 -3.06 20.15
N LYS A 321 -11.51 -3.46 19.78
CA LYS A 321 -12.09 -4.76 20.14
C LYS A 321 -11.89 -5.74 18.99
N TYR A 322 -11.64 -6.99 19.34
CA TYR A 322 -11.51 -8.11 18.39
C TYR A 322 -12.38 -9.27 18.82
N SER A 323 -13.11 -9.81 17.85
CA SER A 323 -13.86 -11.06 18.00
C SER A 323 -13.14 -12.20 17.26
N VAL A 324 -13.67 -13.41 17.31
CA VAL A 324 -13.19 -14.55 16.49
C VAL A 324 -13.37 -14.29 14.99
N HIS A 325 -14.30 -13.41 14.61
CA HIS A 325 -14.59 -13.08 13.21
C HIS A 325 -13.64 -12.01 12.65
N GLY A 326 -12.98 -11.24 13.53
CA GLY A 326 -12.05 -10.18 13.12
C GLY A 326 -12.15 -8.93 14.01
N PRO A 327 -11.53 -7.81 13.57
CA PRO A 327 -11.63 -6.53 14.26
C PRO A 327 -13.06 -6.02 14.27
N VAL A 328 -13.43 -5.34 15.37
CA VAL A 328 -14.80 -4.86 15.60
C VAL A 328 -14.84 -3.35 15.42
N LEU A 329 -15.80 -2.89 14.63
CA LEU A 329 -16.16 -1.47 14.51
C LEU A 329 -17.52 -1.23 15.13
N GLU A 330 -17.62 -0.16 15.90
CA GLU A 330 -18.88 0.31 16.46
C GLU A 330 -19.51 1.35 15.52
N VAL A 331 -20.69 1.05 15.03
CA VAL A 331 -21.46 1.90 14.12
C VAL A 331 -22.89 1.97 14.60
N ALA A 332 -23.37 3.16 14.95
CA ALA A 332 -24.75 3.41 15.41
C ALA A 332 -25.21 2.48 16.54
N ASP A 333 -24.47 2.39 17.61
CA ASP A 333 -24.74 1.55 18.78
C ASP A 333 -24.77 0.04 18.49
N LYS A 334 -24.25 -0.38 17.34
CA LYS A 334 -24.10 -1.77 16.95
C LYS A 334 -22.62 -2.10 16.73
N SER A 335 -22.24 -3.32 17.08
CA SER A 335 -20.88 -3.82 16.90
C SER A 335 -20.81 -4.77 15.70
N TYR A 336 -19.95 -4.45 14.73
CA TYR A 336 -19.73 -5.24 13.54
C TYR A 336 -18.30 -5.76 13.49
N ALA A 337 -18.13 -7.06 13.44
CA ALA A 337 -16.81 -7.63 13.13
C ALA A 337 -16.60 -7.64 11.61
N LEU A 338 -15.41 -7.22 11.18
CA LEU A 338 -15.03 -7.15 9.78
C LEU A 338 -14.13 -8.32 9.39
N ARG A 339 -14.40 -8.89 8.23
CA ARG A 339 -13.53 -9.88 7.61
C ARG A 339 -13.46 -9.63 6.10
N PHE A 340 -12.26 -9.71 5.53
CA PHE A 340 -12.07 -9.57 4.08
C PHE A 340 -10.90 -10.43 3.59
N SER A 341 -10.93 -10.75 2.32
CA SER A 341 -9.88 -11.53 1.68
C SER A 341 -8.56 -10.78 1.70
N GLY A 342 -7.47 -11.48 2.02
CA GLY A 342 -6.13 -10.89 2.12
C GLY A 342 -5.86 -10.11 3.40
N MET A 343 -6.76 -10.12 4.39
CA MET A 343 -6.61 -9.34 5.63
C MET A 343 -5.32 -9.63 6.41
N SER A 344 -4.78 -10.86 6.31
CA SER A 344 -3.55 -11.27 7.00
C SER A 344 -2.44 -11.71 6.02
N ASP A 345 -2.59 -11.44 4.74
CA ASP A 345 -1.67 -11.89 3.71
C ASP A 345 -0.72 -10.77 3.28
N ILE A 346 0.59 -10.98 3.53
CA ILE A 346 1.64 -10.06 3.08
C ILE A 346 2.37 -10.58 1.83
N LYS A 347 1.98 -11.75 1.27
CA LYS A 347 2.71 -12.45 0.20
C LYS A 347 2.48 -11.86 -1.19
N GLN A 348 1.59 -10.86 -1.33
CA GLN A 348 1.38 -10.26 -2.64
C GLN A 348 2.67 -9.68 -3.24
N VAL A 349 3.65 -9.28 -2.42
CA VAL A 349 4.96 -8.85 -2.92
C VAL A 349 5.73 -9.98 -3.62
N ASN A 350 5.59 -11.24 -3.14
CA ASN A 350 6.14 -12.41 -3.83
C ASN A 350 5.46 -12.61 -5.19
N GLN A 351 4.14 -12.44 -5.24
CA GLN A 351 3.35 -12.59 -6.45
C GLN A 351 3.73 -11.53 -7.50
N TRP A 352 3.82 -10.25 -7.12
CA TRP A 352 4.26 -9.18 -8.01
C TRP A 352 5.68 -9.42 -8.53
N TYR A 353 6.60 -9.84 -7.66
CA TYR A 353 7.95 -10.19 -8.10
C TYR A 353 7.95 -11.34 -9.09
N ALA A 354 7.23 -12.43 -8.81
CA ALA A 354 7.14 -13.58 -9.71
C ALA A 354 6.55 -13.19 -11.08
N MET A 355 5.52 -12.35 -11.11
CA MET A 355 4.95 -11.79 -12.34
C MET A 355 6.01 -10.97 -13.12
N ASN A 356 6.74 -10.10 -12.43
CA ASN A 356 7.79 -9.27 -13.03
C ASN A 356 8.97 -10.08 -13.60
N LYS A 357 9.13 -11.33 -13.15
CA LYS A 357 10.16 -12.28 -13.66
C LYS A 357 9.63 -13.21 -14.75
N SER A 358 8.31 -13.21 -15.01
CA SER A 358 7.67 -14.11 -15.97
C SER A 358 8.03 -13.75 -17.41
N ASN A 359 8.21 -14.79 -18.26
CA ASN A 359 8.53 -14.68 -19.67
C ASN A 359 7.61 -15.52 -20.57
N SER A 360 6.60 -16.16 -19.98
CA SER A 360 5.61 -16.98 -20.68
C SER A 360 4.26 -16.94 -19.97
N LEU A 361 3.20 -17.38 -20.67
CA LEU A 361 1.87 -17.52 -20.10
C LEU A 361 1.85 -18.49 -18.91
N GLU A 362 2.61 -19.58 -19.01
CA GLU A 362 2.70 -20.60 -17.97
C GLU A 362 3.29 -20.00 -16.69
N GLU A 363 4.41 -19.27 -16.79
CA GLU A 363 5.06 -18.62 -15.65
C GLU A 363 4.16 -17.53 -15.04
N TRP A 364 3.49 -16.72 -15.86
CA TRP A 364 2.56 -15.73 -15.39
C TRP A 364 1.38 -16.35 -14.66
N LEU A 365 0.81 -17.45 -15.17
CA LEU A 365 -0.27 -18.18 -14.51
C LEU A 365 0.18 -18.83 -13.20
N GLU A 366 1.42 -19.35 -13.10
CA GLU A 366 1.96 -19.85 -11.84
C GLU A 366 2.07 -18.73 -10.80
N ALA A 367 2.51 -17.52 -11.19
CA ALA A 367 2.50 -16.37 -10.32
C ALA A 367 1.07 -16.02 -9.87
N MET A 368 0.08 -16.08 -10.77
CA MET A 368 -1.32 -15.80 -10.43
C MET A 368 -1.94 -16.84 -9.48
N LYS A 369 -1.46 -18.08 -9.47
CA LYS A 369 -1.90 -19.13 -8.53
C LYS A 369 -1.55 -18.85 -7.06
N MET A 370 -0.65 -17.90 -6.77
CA MET A 370 -0.35 -17.48 -5.40
C MET A 370 -1.56 -16.84 -4.71
N ARG A 371 -2.47 -16.22 -5.46
CA ARG A 371 -3.75 -15.64 -5.00
C ARG A 371 -3.64 -14.55 -3.92
N SER A 372 -2.47 -13.99 -3.71
CA SER A 372 -2.24 -12.91 -2.75
C SER A 372 -2.66 -11.54 -3.31
N ILE A 373 -2.73 -11.40 -4.64
CA ILE A 373 -3.45 -10.32 -5.31
C ILE A 373 -4.92 -10.72 -5.34
N ILE A 374 -5.73 -10.11 -4.49
CA ILE A 374 -7.07 -10.60 -4.14
C ILE A 374 -8.14 -10.36 -5.19
N SER A 375 -7.92 -9.43 -6.12
CA SER A 375 -8.91 -9.01 -7.11
C SER A 375 -8.23 -8.60 -8.43
N PHE A 376 -8.95 -8.00 -9.32
CA PHE A 376 -8.64 -7.52 -10.67
C PHE A 376 -8.98 -8.50 -11.79
N ASN A 377 -9.43 -7.94 -12.91
CA ASN A 377 -9.43 -8.65 -14.19
C ASN A 377 -8.04 -8.51 -14.82
N GLY A 378 -7.34 -9.61 -15.00
CA GLY A 378 -6.07 -9.66 -15.69
C GLY A 378 -6.25 -9.92 -17.18
N VAL A 379 -5.59 -9.13 -18.00
CA VAL A 379 -5.49 -9.35 -19.45
C VAL A 379 -4.02 -9.52 -19.79
N TYR A 380 -3.73 -10.58 -20.51
CA TYR A 380 -2.37 -10.98 -20.88
C TYR A 380 -2.25 -11.12 -22.40
N ALA A 381 -1.08 -10.84 -22.95
CA ALA A 381 -0.70 -11.09 -24.32
C ALA A 381 0.79 -11.46 -24.42
N ASP A 382 1.19 -12.27 -25.39
CA ASP A 382 2.60 -12.63 -25.60
C ASP A 382 3.01 -12.72 -27.09
N ARG A 383 4.31 -12.86 -27.31
CA ARG A 383 4.90 -13.03 -28.66
C ARG A 383 4.56 -14.36 -29.32
N LYS A 384 4.05 -15.35 -28.55
CA LYS A 384 3.61 -16.64 -29.07
C LYS A 384 2.15 -16.63 -29.53
N ASP A 385 1.58 -15.43 -29.69
CA ASP A 385 0.20 -15.19 -30.12
C ASP A 385 -0.87 -15.61 -29.11
N ASN A 386 -0.50 -15.85 -27.85
CA ASN A 386 -1.45 -16.09 -26.77
C ASN A 386 -2.05 -14.76 -26.31
N ILE A 387 -3.37 -14.76 -26.14
CA ILE A 387 -4.12 -13.77 -25.38
C ILE A 387 -4.91 -14.51 -24.32
N TYR A 388 -4.95 -13.95 -23.09
CA TYR A 388 -5.64 -14.58 -21.98
C TYR A 388 -6.39 -13.55 -21.15
N PHE A 389 -7.56 -13.92 -20.65
CA PHE A 389 -8.33 -13.15 -19.70
C PHE A 389 -8.55 -13.94 -18.44
N LEU A 390 -8.26 -13.33 -17.30
CA LEU A 390 -8.45 -13.90 -15.98
C LEU A 390 -9.32 -12.98 -15.13
N HIS A 391 -10.51 -13.46 -14.73
CA HIS A 391 -11.24 -12.84 -13.64
C HIS A 391 -10.65 -13.33 -12.32
N ASN A 392 -9.66 -12.58 -11.79
CA ASN A 392 -8.99 -12.94 -10.56
C ASN A 392 -9.83 -12.49 -9.35
N SER A 393 -10.11 -13.44 -8.46
CA SER A 393 -10.87 -13.20 -7.24
C SER A 393 -10.49 -14.19 -6.15
N SER A 394 -10.17 -13.70 -4.97
CA SER A 394 -10.00 -14.50 -3.75
C SER A 394 -11.30 -14.53 -2.94
N SER A 395 -12.44 -14.79 -3.59
CA SER A 395 -13.75 -14.80 -2.96
C SER A 395 -13.81 -15.81 -1.84
N PRO A 396 -14.35 -15.45 -0.64
CA PRO A 396 -14.52 -16.36 0.46
C PRO A 396 -15.54 -17.45 0.12
N LEU A 397 -15.30 -18.64 0.64
CA LEU A 397 -16.26 -19.74 0.52
C LEU A 397 -17.38 -19.56 1.55
N ARG A 398 -18.57 -19.17 1.08
CA ARG A 398 -19.76 -18.98 1.91
C ARG A 398 -20.67 -20.20 1.82
N LYS A 399 -21.50 -20.42 2.86
CA LYS A 399 -22.59 -21.42 2.80
C LYS A 399 -23.68 -20.90 1.87
N GLU A 400 -24.34 -21.81 1.13
CA GLU A 400 -25.52 -21.45 0.32
C GLU A 400 -26.58 -20.72 1.16
N GLY A 401 -27.10 -19.61 0.65
CA GLY A 401 -28.18 -18.83 1.29
C GLY A 401 -27.72 -17.83 2.34
N ILE A 402 -26.42 -17.58 2.46
CA ILE A 402 -25.86 -16.49 3.26
C ILE A 402 -25.23 -15.49 2.27
N ASP A 403 -25.90 -14.37 2.07
CA ASP A 403 -25.40 -13.21 1.32
C ASP A 403 -24.81 -12.17 2.28
#